data_ecc8d96d2aed1bf7ab74f257e99a7b1d
#
_entry.id   ecc8d96d2aed1bf7ab74f257e99a7b1d
#
_cell.length_a   1.000
_cell.length_b   1.000
_cell.length_c   1.000
_cell.angle_alpha   90.00
_cell.angle_beta   90.00
_cell.angle_gamma   90.00
#
_symmetry.space_group_name_H-M   'P 1'
#
loop_
_entity.id
_entity.type
_entity.pdbx_description
1 polymer ?
#
loop_
_entity_poly.entity_id
_entity_poly.type
_entity_poly.pdbx_seq_one_letter_code
_entity_poly.pdbx_strand_id
1 'polypeptide(L)'
;MENDQIQKGYWAIATQKHLKGFTTDSTNIDELDDLNIAGKAGRFLGAIRGNGKIENIKKLEKMANHVGITKSELHHTILPEIEKAADGKVEIIKNTSGDIIGIVEYLFDNLPVLEIAGEVFEQQNPSDIERIVISTMDETRKVPYLESELGEHLSKTGFQEEQITLSLALQEQFRLIQRLRISKRNDPIISNEYVWGANHAKIASAIGALDLGKKQSLRDVVNMIQSTQGLPLDDMPEIDSDILLLAQKTGMILPTRIISARGIEKDFVFSADIESKLEYQNDILDDVKLLLASIRFGQNYTNFSRISDPKKFLQALIDRDYVGPHSANATDYTLLEKRGIVKVETHTTYNSYTGTSRTGPCLRLQRKDVAKTALTLIANPVYTIKNDTEFGSVDAMLTASNFVSPEETRIKLGVSPRPVQEAEEYLSKVLRDELV
;
A
#
# COMPACT_ATOMS: atom_id res chain seq x y z
N MET A 1 -19.44 -16.43 -0.02
CA MET A 1 -19.85 -15.03 -0.27
C MET A 1 -18.95 -14.06 0.49
N GLU A 2 -18.88 -14.10 1.83
CA GLU A 2 -18.06 -13.15 2.62
C GLU A 2 -16.57 -13.19 2.26
N ASN A 3 -15.97 -14.35 2.16
CA ASN A 3 -14.56 -14.52 1.78
C ASN A 3 -14.26 -14.08 0.33
N ASP A 4 -15.23 -14.21 -0.56
CA ASP A 4 -15.14 -13.78 -1.95
C ASP A 4 -15.17 -12.25 -2.09
N GLN A 5 -15.99 -11.55 -1.31
CA GLN A 5 -16.00 -10.08 -1.27
C GLN A 5 -14.70 -9.52 -0.70
N ILE A 6 -14.18 -10.11 0.37
CA ILE A 6 -12.90 -9.73 0.96
C ILE A 6 -11.78 -9.85 -0.07
N GLN A 7 -11.73 -10.95 -0.81
CA GLN A 7 -10.74 -11.17 -1.87
C GLN A 7 -10.83 -10.12 -2.97
N LYS A 8 -12.04 -9.84 -3.48
CA LYS A 8 -12.27 -8.83 -4.50
C LYS A 8 -11.85 -7.44 -4.04
N GLY A 9 -12.25 -7.06 -2.83
CA GLY A 9 -11.86 -5.78 -2.24
C GLY A 9 -10.36 -5.64 -2.05
N TYR A 10 -9.69 -6.70 -1.61
CA TYR A 10 -8.24 -6.72 -1.49
C TYR A 10 -7.56 -6.46 -2.84
N TRP A 11 -7.95 -7.20 -3.87
CA TRP A 11 -7.34 -7.06 -5.19
C TRP A 11 -7.73 -5.76 -5.88
N ALA A 12 -8.93 -5.23 -5.66
CA ALA A 12 -9.30 -3.90 -6.14
C ALA A 12 -8.42 -2.80 -5.54
N ILE A 13 -8.18 -2.84 -4.23
CA ILE A 13 -7.28 -1.90 -3.55
C ILE A 13 -5.84 -2.06 -4.08
N ALA A 14 -5.35 -3.28 -4.22
CA ALA A 14 -4.01 -3.57 -4.71
C ALA A 14 -3.84 -3.07 -6.16
N THR A 15 -4.77 -3.39 -7.05
CA THR A 15 -4.77 -2.94 -8.45
C THR A 15 -4.77 -1.41 -8.55
N GLN A 16 -5.64 -0.75 -7.78
CA GLN A 16 -5.75 0.72 -7.82
C GLN A 16 -4.43 1.42 -7.42
N LYS A 17 -3.65 0.83 -6.52
CA LYS A 17 -2.32 1.37 -6.16
C LYS A 17 -1.36 1.39 -7.34
N HIS A 18 -1.38 0.35 -8.14
CA HIS A 18 -0.62 0.30 -9.39
C HIS A 18 -1.13 1.34 -10.39
N LEU A 19 -2.44 1.34 -10.66
CA LEU A 19 -3.06 2.25 -11.61
C LEU A 19 -2.75 3.72 -11.30
N LYS A 20 -2.72 4.09 -10.04
CA LYS A 20 -2.35 5.45 -9.61
C LYS A 20 -0.93 5.87 -10.06
N GLY A 21 -0.04 4.92 -10.26
CA GLY A 21 1.34 5.19 -10.73
C GLY A 21 1.43 5.55 -12.22
N PHE A 22 0.36 5.33 -12.98
CA PHE A 22 0.27 5.64 -14.40
C PHE A 22 -0.50 6.95 -14.61
N THR A 23 -0.09 7.71 -15.60
CA THR A 23 -0.76 8.97 -15.95
C THR A 23 -2.10 8.67 -16.60
N THR A 24 -3.05 9.59 -16.44
CA THR A 24 -4.40 9.53 -17.03
C THR A 24 -4.41 9.58 -18.56
N ASP A 25 -3.25 9.67 -19.20
CA ASP A 25 -3.12 9.73 -20.65
C ASP A 25 -3.16 8.36 -21.34
N SER A 26 -3.26 7.27 -20.56
CA SER A 26 -3.47 5.93 -21.11
C SER A 26 -4.97 5.65 -21.19
N THR A 27 -5.52 5.64 -22.40
CA THR A 27 -6.94 5.31 -22.64
C THR A 27 -7.29 3.88 -22.18
N ASN A 28 -6.32 2.98 -22.11
CA ASN A 28 -6.53 1.61 -21.64
C ASN A 28 -6.82 1.49 -20.14
N ILE A 29 -6.66 2.58 -19.36
CA ILE A 29 -6.98 2.57 -17.92
C ILE A 29 -8.49 2.47 -17.71
N ASP A 30 -9.28 2.93 -18.65
CA ASP A 30 -10.74 2.89 -18.59
C ASP A 30 -11.27 1.44 -18.58
N GLU A 31 -10.51 0.48 -19.13
CA GLU A 31 -10.83 -0.95 -19.07
C GLU A 31 -10.77 -1.55 -17.66
N LEU A 32 -10.28 -0.79 -16.68
CA LEU A 32 -10.13 -1.18 -15.28
C LEU A 32 -10.77 -0.15 -14.32
N ASP A 33 -11.81 0.56 -14.80
CA ASP A 33 -12.37 1.69 -14.04
C ASP A 33 -13.16 1.23 -12.81
N ASP A 34 -13.86 0.10 -12.89
CA ASP A 34 -14.61 -0.46 -11.76
C ASP A 34 -13.68 -0.93 -10.64
N LEU A 35 -12.54 -1.55 -11.00
CA LEU A 35 -11.45 -1.87 -10.05
C LEU A 35 -10.86 -0.61 -9.44
N ASN A 36 -10.68 0.43 -10.23
CA ASN A 36 -10.14 1.71 -9.78
C ASN A 36 -11.09 2.40 -8.78
N ILE A 37 -12.40 2.44 -9.08
CA ILE A 37 -13.45 3.00 -8.20
C ILE A 37 -13.50 2.22 -6.88
N ALA A 38 -13.61 0.90 -6.96
CA ALA A 38 -13.65 0.02 -5.78
C ALA A 38 -12.37 0.15 -4.91
N GLY A 39 -11.22 0.18 -5.56
CA GLY A 39 -9.94 0.39 -4.89
C GLY A 39 -9.83 1.75 -4.21
N LYS A 40 -10.32 2.82 -4.85
CA LYS A 40 -10.40 4.16 -4.26
C LYS A 40 -11.33 4.18 -3.04
N ALA A 41 -12.51 3.55 -3.16
CA ALA A 41 -13.46 3.43 -2.05
C ALA A 41 -12.80 2.72 -0.85
N GLY A 42 -12.17 1.58 -1.06
CA GLY A 42 -11.48 0.85 0.00
C GLY A 42 -10.33 1.67 0.64
N ARG A 43 -9.53 2.37 -0.15
CA ARG A 43 -8.47 3.24 0.35
C ARG A 43 -8.99 4.41 1.17
N PHE A 44 -10.10 5.00 0.74
CA PHE A 44 -10.75 6.07 1.48
C PHE A 44 -11.29 5.56 2.83
N LEU A 45 -11.96 4.41 2.83
CA LEU A 45 -12.44 3.76 4.05
C LEU A 45 -11.29 3.44 5.01
N GLY A 46 -10.19 2.91 4.50
CA GLY A 46 -8.97 2.70 5.30
C GLY A 46 -8.42 4.00 5.91
N ALA A 47 -8.48 5.11 5.17
CA ALA A 47 -8.02 6.41 5.67
C ALA A 47 -8.91 7.01 6.76
N ILE A 48 -10.23 6.80 6.70
CA ILE A 48 -11.18 7.34 7.70
C ILE A 48 -11.37 6.41 8.89
N ARG A 49 -11.04 5.14 8.77
CA ARG A 49 -11.21 4.12 9.80
C ARG A 49 -10.63 4.54 11.15
N GLY A 50 -11.36 4.30 12.23
CA GLY A 50 -10.98 4.64 13.60
C GLY A 50 -11.25 6.09 14.00
N ASN A 51 -11.84 6.91 13.12
CA ASN A 51 -12.27 8.25 13.47
C ASN A 51 -13.68 8.30 14.10
N GLY A 52 -14.48 7.24 13.93
CA GLY A 52 -15.87 7.14 14.38
C GLY A 52 -16.78 8.12 13.65
N LYS A 53 -16.70 9.41 13.96
CA LYS A 53 -17.50 10.46 13.33
C LYS A 53 -16.63 11.60 12.82
N ILE A 54 -16.84 12.00 11.57
CA ILE A 54 -16.19 13.14 10.94
C ILE A 54 -17.27 14.11 10.48
N GLU A 55 -17.48 15.23 11.20
CA GLU A 55 -18.45 16.28 10.87
C GLU A 55 -17.85 17.42 10.04
N ASN A 56 -16.53 17.44 9.88
CA ASN A 56 -15.84 18.47 9.12
C ASN A 56 -15.61 17.98 7.67
N ILE A 57 -16.45 18.44 6.77
CA ILE A 57 -16.37 18.09 5.33
C ILE A 57 -15.01 18.42 4.72
N LYS A 58 -14.36 19.53 5.12
CA LYS A 58 -13.03 19.88 4.63
C LYS A 58 -11.96 18.89 5.08
N LYS A 59 -12.10 18.34 6.30
CA LYS A 59 -11.23 17.26 6.78
C LYS A 59 -11.43 16.02 5.92
N LEU A 60 -12.68 15.64 5.68
CA LEU A 60 -13.04 14.48 4.86
C LEU A 60 -12.48 14.61 3.43
N GLU A 61 -12.67 15.77 2.79
CA GLU A 61 -12.14 16.07 1.46
C GLU A 61 -10.60 16.02 1.42
N LYS A 62 -9.92 16.49 2.46
CA LYS A 62 -8.46 16.38 2.56
C LYS A 62 -8.00 14.94 2.72
N MET A 63 -8.70 14.12 3.50
CA MET A 63 -8.38 12.69 3.63
C MET A 63 -8.59 11.96 2.30
N ALA A 64 -9.65 12.25 1.57
CA ALA A 64 -9.90 11.71 0.24
C ALA A 64 -8.82 12.13 -0.78
N ASN A 65 -8.48 13.42 -0.81
CA ASN A 65 -7.41 13.93 -1.68
C ASN A 65 -6.06 13.26 -1.41
N HIS A 66 -5.81 12.93 -0.15
CA HIS A 66 -4.60 12.24 0.26
C HIS A 66 -4.48 10.83 -0.34
N VAL A 67 -5.58 10.14 -0.53
CA VAL A 67 -5.62 8.85 -1.24
C VAL A 67 -5.86 8.98 -2.74
N GLY A 68 -5.79 10.19 -3.27
CA GLY A 68 -5.87 10.47 -4.71
C GLY A 68 -7.29 10.60 -5.25
N ILE A 69 -8.27 10.88 -4.39
CA ILE A 69 -9.65 11.11 -4.76
C ILE A 69 -9.92 12.61 -4.80
N THR A 70 -10.38 13.12 -5.92
CA THR A 70 -10.75 14.53 -6.06
C THR A 70 -12.04 14.83 -5.29
N LYS A 71 -12.28 16.11 -4.99
CA LYS A 71 -13.51 16.54 -4.31
C LYS A 71 -14.76 16.13 -5.09
N SER A 72 -14.78 16.34 -6.41
CA SER A 72 -15.90 15.98 -7.26
C SER A 72 -16.18 14.46 -7.22
N GLU A 73 -15.13 13.68 -7.39
CA GLU A 73 -15.20 12.23 -7.37
C GLU A 73 -15.66 11.69 -6.01
N LEU A 74 -15.18 12.28 -4.91
CA LEU A 74 -15.61 11.92 -3.57
C LEU A 74 -17.12 12.04 -3.40
N HIS A 75 -17.67 13.23 -3.77
CA HIS A 75 -19.08 13.53 -3.52
C HIS A 75 -20.02 12.85 -4.50
N HIS A 76 -19.63 12.66 -5.76
CA HIS A 76 -20.52 12.19 -6.82
C HIS A 76 -20.35 10.70 -7.15
N THR A 77 -19.23 10.08 -6.76
CA THR A 77 -18.94 8.68 -7.06
C THR A 77 -18.67 7.89 -5.77
N ILE A 78 -17.63 8.21 -5.06
CA ILE A 78 -17.11 7.34 -3.99
C ILE A 78 -18.07 7.25 -2.79
N LEU A 79 -18.54 8.38 -2.26
CA LEU A 79 -19.47 8.37 -1.12
C LEU A 79 -20.80 7.71 -1.44
N PRO A 80 -21.46 7.97 -2.58
CA PRO A 80 -22.67 7.27 -2.96
C PRO A 80 -22.49 5.75 -3.11
N GLU A 81 -21.38 5.28 -3.69
CA GLU A 81 -21.12 3.86 -3.83
C GLU A 81 -20.83 3.20 -2.48
N ILE A 82 -20.07 3.85 -1.60
CA ILE A 82 -19.87 3.38 -0.22
C ILE A 82 -21.20 3.31 0.54
N GLU A 83 -22.06 4.34 0.44
CA GLU A 83 -23.36 4.37 1.12
C GLU A 83 -24.24 3.17 0.75
N LYS A 84 -24.22 2.77 -0.53
CA LYS A 84 -24.94 1.60 -1.03
C LYS A 84 -24.34 0.27 -0.53
N ALA A 85 -23.02 0.16 -0.53
CA ALA A 85 -22.28 -1.07 -0.26
C ALA A 85 -22.04 -1.34 1.22
N ALA A 86 -22.13 -0.33 2.08
CA ALA A 86 -21.65 -0.42 3.46
C ALA A 86 -22.57 -1.17 4.42
N ASP A 87 -23.80 -1.47 4.07
CA ASP A 87 -24.79 -2.18 4.91
C ASP A 87 -24.84 -1.64 6.37
N GLY A 88 -24.91 -0.32 6.50
CA GLY A 88 -24.95 0.36 7.80
C GLY A 88 -23.60 0.49 8.53
N LYS A 89 -22.51 -0.08 8.03
CA LYS A 89 -21.16 0.09 8.59
C LYS A 89 -20.58 1.49 8.36
N VAL A 90 -21.16 2.23 7.41
CA VAL A 90 -20.82 3.63 7.12
C VAL A 90 -22.09 4.40 6.81
N GLU A 91 -22.25 5.55 7.46
CA GLU A 91 -23.41 6.43 7.30
C GLU A 91 -22.99 7.81 6.81
N ILE A 92 -23.60 8.30 5.76
CA ILE A 92 -23.32 9.64 5.22
C ILE A 92 -24.25 10.66 5.90
N ILE A 93 -23.66 11.65 6.56
CA ILE A 93 -24.42 12.72 7.20
C ILE A 93 -24.74 13.78 6.15
N LYS A 94 -26.04 14.01 5.94
CA LYS A 94 -26.54 15.03 5.01
C LYS A 94 -27.26 16.14 5.77
N ASN A 95 -27.17 17.38 5.29
CA ASN A 95 -27.95 18.48 5.82
C ASN A 95 -29.40 18.44 5.27
N THR A 96 -30.22 19.39 5.67
CA THR A 96 -31.61 19.52 5.21
C THR A 96 -31.76 19.79 3.72
N SER A 97 -30.70 20.28 3.07
CA SER A 97 -30.62 20.52 1.62
C SER A 97 -30.14 19.30 0.84
N GLY A 98 -29.74 18.22 1.54
CA GLY A 98 -29.19 17.02 0.92
C GLY A 98 -27.67 17.04 0.71
N ASP A 99 -26.99 18.14 1.08
CA ASP A 99 -25.54 18.21 0.93
C ASP A 99 -24.84 17.35 1.98
N ILE A 100 -23.78 16.67 1.60
CA ILE A 100 -22.98 15.86 2.50
C ILE A 100 -22.15 16.77 3.40
N ILE A 101 -22.30 16.62 4.71
CA ILE A 101 -21.63 17.41 5.73
C ILE A 101 -20.67 16.58 6.60
N GLY A 102 -20.74 15.26 6.51
CA GLY A 102 -19.88 14.38 7.28
C GLY A 102 -20.15 12.91 7.02
N ILE A 103 -19.51 12.08 7.84
CA ILE A 103 -19.59 10.63 7.80
C ILE A 103 -19.48 10.04 9.21
N VAL A 104 -20.20 8.96 9.46
CA VAL A 104 -20.01 8.09 10.62
C VAL A 104 -19.53 6.75 10.13
N GLU A 105 -18.52 6.18 10.78
CA GLU A 105 -18.00 4.86 10.42
C GLU A 105 -17.92 3.95 11.65
N TYR A 106 -18.20 2.67 11.44
CA TYR A 106 -18.15 1.60 12.42
C TYR A 106 -17.15 0.52 12.00
N LEU A 107 -15.99 0.97 11.48
CA LEU A 107 -14.94 0.12 10.90
C LEU A 107 -13.88 -0.19 11.96
N PHE A 108 -14.10 -1.24 12.75
CA PHE A 108 -13.22 -1.59 13.87
C PHE A 108 -11.89 -2.23 13.44
N ASP A 109 -11.90 -2.96 12.33
CA ASP A 109 -10.73 -3.60 11.73
C ASP A 109 -10.73 -3.46 10.19
N ASN A 110 -9.86 -4.18 9.50
CA ASN A 110 -9.72 -4.05 8.06
C ASN A 110 -10.73 -4.89 7.26
N LEU A 111 -11.27 -5.95 7.82
CA LEU A 111 -12.17 -6.84 7.09
C LEU A 111 -13.40 -6.12 6.53
N PRO A 112 -14.13 -5.29 7.31
CA PRO A 112 -15.24 -4.51 6.76
C PRO A 112 -14.84 -3.55 5.63
N VAL A 113 -13.62 -3.03 5.65
CA VAL A 113 -13.11 -2.18 4.55
C VAL A 113 -13.00 -2.97 3.26
N LEU A 114 -12.44 -4.19 3.36
CA LEU A 114 -12.30 -5.08 2.20
C LEU A 114 -13.66 -5.57 1.70
N GLU A 115 -14.56 -5.95 2.61
CA GLU A 115 -15.93 -6.35 2.27
C GLU A 115 -16.66 -5.26 1.49
N ILE A 116 -16.65 -4.02 1.99
CA ILE A 116 -17.30 -2.89 1.33
C ILE A 116 -16.65 -2.60 -0.02
N ALA A 117 -15.31 -2.64 -0.11
CA ALA A 117 -14.63 -2.42 -1.39
C ALA A 117 -14.99 -3.51 -2.43
N GLY A 118 -15.09 -4.77 -2.01
CA GLY A 118 -15.53 -5.87 -2.86
C GLY A 118 -16.99 -5.74 -3.30
N GLU A 119 -17.86 -5.28 -2.41
CA GLU A 119 -19.26 -5.02 -2.73
C GLU A 119 -19.39 -3.83 -3.69
N VAL A 120 -18.62 -2.75 -3.50
CA VAL A 120 -18.55 -1.64 -4.47
C VAL A 120 -18.15 -2.16 -5.84
N PHE A 121 -17.14 -3.03 -5.94
CA PHE A 121 -16.73 -3.63 -7.20
C PHE A 121 -17.88 -4.39 -7.89
N GLU A 122 -18.58 -5.24 -7.17
CA GLU A 122 -19.68 -6.02 -7.76
C GLU A 122 -20.86 -5.13 -8.19
N GLN A 123 -21.15 -4.06 -7.46
CA GLN A 123 -22.25 -3.15 -7.78
C GLN A 123 -22.00 -2.33 -9.05
N GLN A 124 -20.75 -2.17 -9.48
CA GLN A 124 -20.41 -1.53 -10.75
C GLN A 124 -20.68 -2.43 -11.96
N ASN A 125 -21.00 -3.72 -11.78
CA ASN A 125 -21.12 -4.73 -12.84
C ASN A 125 -19.84 -4.89 -13.67
N PRO A 126 -18.73 -5.24 -13.02
CA PRO A 126 -17.42 -5.25 -13.66
C PRO A 126 -17.37 -6.19 -14.87
N SER A 127 -16.55 -5.80 -15.82
CA SER A 127 -16.26 -6.56 -17.04
C SER A 127 -15.56 -7.90 -16.75
N ASP A 128 -15.62 -8.82 -17.70
CA ASP A 128 -14.84 -10.07 -17.61
C ASP A 128 -13.33 -9.78 -17.54
N ILE A 129 -12.86 -8.72 -18.20
CA ILE A 129 -11.45 -8.28 -18.15
C ILE A 129 -11.03 -8.00 -16.72
N GLU A 130 -11.83 -7.24 -15.96
CA GLU A 130 -11.55 -6.90 -14.56
C GLU A 130 -11.67 -8.11 -13.63
N ARG A 131 -12.65 -8.99 -13.88
CA ARG A 131 -12.76 -10.27 -13.14
C ARG A 131 -11.56 -11.18 -13.37
N ILE A 132 -11.02 -11.21 -14.60
CA ILE A 132 -9.78 -11.91 -14.93
C ILE A 132 -8.59 -11.30 -14.18
N VAL A 133 -8.53 -9.97 -14.04
CA VAL A 133 -7.46 -9.33 -13.24
C VAL A 133 -7.47 -9.89 -11.81
N ILE A 134 -8.62 -9.91 -11.14
CA ILE A 134 -8.74 -10.44 -9.78
C ILE A 134 -8.29 -11.90 -9.72
N SER A 135 -8.81 -12.72 -10.63
CA SER A 135 -8.48 -14.15 -10.68
C SER A 135 -6.99 -14.39 -10.95
N THR A 136 -6.42 -13.67 -11.90
CA THR A 136 -4.99 -13.74 -12.22
C THR A 136 -4.12 -13.34 -11.02
N MET A 137 -4.46 -12.23 -10.38
CA MET A 137 -3.71 -11.72 -9.23
C MET A 137 -3.75 -12.71 -8.07
N ASP A 138 -4.91 -13.32 -7.80
CA ASP A 138 -5.06 -14.28 -6.73
C ASP A 138 -4.30 -15.59 -7.02
N GLU A 139 -4.39 -16.12 -8.24
CA GLU A 139 -3.69 -17.35 -8.60
C GLU A 139 -2.18 -17.13 -8.66
N THR A 140 -1.73 -16.08 -9.31
CA THR A 140 -0.29 -15.80 -9.44
C THR A 140 0.35 -15.31 -8.13
N ARG A 141 -0.43 -14.96 -7.11
CA ARG A 141 0.04 -14.79 -5.74
C ARG A 141 0.49 -16.12 -5.12
N LYS A 142 -0.25 -17.21 -5.37
CA LYS A 142 0.02 -18.52 -4.77
C LYS A 142 1.29 -19.13 -5.36
N VAL A 143 1.37 -19.17 -6.68
CA VAL A 143 2.52 -19.68 -7.44
C VAL A 143 2.65 -18.95 -8.78
N PRO A 144 3.85 -18.84 -9.34
CA PRO A 144 4.01 -18.45 -10.74
C PRO A 144 3.48 -19.53 -11.68
N TYR A 145 2.80 -19.11 -12.73
CA TYR A 145 2.25 -20.00 -13.76
C TYR A 145 3.01 -19.85 -15.09
N LEU A 146 3.06 -20.92 -15.88
CA LEU A 146 3.26 -20.74 -17.32
C LEU A 146 2.03 -20.03 -17.90
N GLU A 147 2.22 -19.17 -18.90
CA GLU A 147 1.12 -18.40 -19.48
C GLU A 147 0.04 -19.33 -20.04
N SER A 148 0.44 -20.42 -20.71
CA SER A 148 -0.49 -21.43 -21.21
C SER A 148 -1.29 -22.12 -20.09
N GLU A 149 -0.63 -22.47 -18.97
CA GLU A 149 -1.30 -23.10 -17.82
C GLU A 149 -2.29 -22.14 -17.16
N LEU A 150 -1.91 -20.87 -17.01
CA LEU A 150 -2.80 -19.84 -16.47
C LEU A 150 -4.01 -19.61 -17.38
N GLY A 151 -3.77 -19.51 -18.70
CA GLY A 151 -4.82 -19.38 -19.70
C GLY A 151 -5.82 -20.56 -19.67
N GLU A 152 -5.31 -21.80 -19.57
CA GLU A 152 -6.16 -22.98 -19.43
C GLU A 152 -6.96 -22.97 -18.12
N HIS A 153 -6.34 -22.53 -17.02
CA HIS A 153 -7.02 -22.39 -15.72
C HIS A 153 -8.16 -21.38 -15.81
N LEU A 154 -7.90 -20.19 -16.34
CA LEU A 154 -8.90 -19.12 -16.51
C LEU A 154 -10.01 -19.54 -17.49
N SER A 155 -9.71 -20.24 -18.58
CA SER A 155 -10.71 -20.75 -19.51
C SER A 155 -11.65 -21.79 -18.84
N LYS A 156 -11.13 -22.61 -17.93
CA LYS A 156 -11.95 -23.55 -17.14
C LYS A 156 -12.93 -22.85 -16.19
N THR A 157 -12.64 -21.62 -15.79
CA THR A 157 -13.56 -20.81 -14.99
C THR A 157 -14.61 -20.08 -15.81
N GLY A 158 -14.55 -20.19 -17.15
CA GLY A 158 -15.57 -19.71 -18.08
C GLY A 158 -15.20 -18.48 -18.89
N PHE A 159 -14.00 -17.94 -18.71
CA PHE A 159 -13.55 -16.77 -19.48
C PHE A 159 -13.14 -17.14 -20.91
N GLN A 160 -13.39 -16.24 -21.85
CA GLN A 160 -13.01 -16.40 -23.24
C GLN A 160 -11.51 -16.13 -23.46
N GLU A 161 -10.90 -16.84 -24.40
CA GLU A 161 -9.45 -16.76 -24.67
C GLU A 161 -9.02 -15.33 -25.08
N GLU A 162 -9.85 -14.63 -25.86
CA GLU A 162 -9.59 -13.25 -26.27
C GLU A 162 -9.59 -12.29 -25.09
N GLN A 163 -10.53 -12.45 -24.15
CA GLN A 163 -10.60 -11.63 -22.93
C GLN A 163 -9.40 -11.93 -22.00
N ILE A 164 -8.99 -13.19 -21.89
CA ILE A 164 -7.80 -13.59 -21.11
C ILE A 164 -6.56 -12.93 -21.69
N THR A 165 -6.35 -13.03 -23.00
CA THR A 165 -5.19 -12.46 -23.69
C THR A 165 -5.12 -10.95 -23.49
N LEU A 166 -6.25 -10.27 -23.68
CA LEU A 166 -6.34 -8.82 -23.49
C LEU A 166 -6.08 -8.43 -22.03
N SER A 167 -6.73 -9.11 -21.08
CA SER A 167 -6.55 -8.80 -19.66
C SER A 167 -5.10 -9.00 -19.23
N LEU A 168 -4.43 -10.08 -19.66
CA LEU A 168 -3.02 -10.30 -19.35
C LEU A 168 -2.12 -9.22 -19.97
N ALA A 169 -2.45 -8.74 -21.18
CA ALA A 169 -1.72 -7.65 -21.83
C ALA A 169 -1.86 -6.33 -21.04
N LEU A 170 -3.07 -5.99 -20.62
CA LEU A 170 -3.34 -4.82 -19.77
C LEU A 170 -2.64 -4.94 -18.40
N GLN A 171 -2.70 -6.11 -17.79
CA GLN A 171 -2.02 -6.36 -16.53
C GLN A 171 -0.50 -6.20 -16.63
N GLU A 172 0.12 -6.64 -17.72
CA GLU A 172 1.54 -6.41 -17.99
C GLU A 172 1.83 -4.93 -18.22
N GLN A 173 1.00 -4.23 -19.00
CA GLN A 173 1.11 -2.79 -19.25
C GLN A 173 1.10 -1.99 -17.94
N PHE A 174 0.16 -2.29 -17.05
CA PHE A 174 0.03 -1.63 -15.74
C PHE A 174 0.88 -2.27 -14.65
N ARG A 175 1.75 -3.24 -15.01
CA ARG A 175 2.68 -3.92 -14.09
C ARG A 175 2.02 -4.61 -12.92
N LEU A 176 0.79 -5.04 -13.08
CA LEU A 176 0.10 -5.92 -12.13
C LEU A 176 0.73 -7.31 -12.15
N ILE A 177 1.18 -7.74 -13.31
CA ILE A 177 1.92 -8.99 -13.49
C ILE A 177 3.27 -8.73 -14.16
N GLN A 178 4.16 -9.70 -14.03
CA GLN A 178 5.44 -9.76 -14.71
C GLN A 178 5.45 -10.98 -15.62
N ARG A 179 5.82 -10.78 -16.89
CA ARG A 179 5.98 -11.81 -17.88
C ARG A 179 7.47 -12.08 -18.09
N LEU A 180 7.96 -13.20 -17.57
CA LEU A 180 9.37 -13.58 -17.64
C LEU A 180 9.61 -14.55 -18.81
N ARG A 181 10.29 -14.08 -19.86
CA ARG A 181 10.71 -14.90 -20.98
C ARG A 181 12.07 -15.52 -20.69
N ILE A 182 12.12 -16.83 -20.61
CA ILE A 182 13.38 -17.58 -20.48
C ILE A 182 13.79 -18.02 -21.90
N SER A 183 15.01 -17.68 -22.30
CA SER A 183 15.53 -17.83 -23.68
C SER A 183 15.46 -19.26 -24.28
N LYS A 184 15.08 -20.26 -23.52
CA LYS A 184 14.89 -21.65 -23.95
C LYS A 184 13.43 -22.13 -23.94
N ARG A 185 12.48 -21.33 -23.52
CA ARG A 185 11.05 -21.65 -23.47
C ARG A 185 10.27 -20.61 -24.24
N ASN A 186 9.40 -21.05 -25.14
CA ASN A 186 8.48 -20.16 -25.85
C ASN A 186 7.30 -19.68 -24.99
N ASP A 187 7.08 -20.34 -23.83
CA ASP A 187 5.99 -20.07 -22.92
C ASP A 187 6.50 -19.26 -21.71
N PRO A 188 6.11 -17.99 -21.57
CA PRO A 188 6.59 -17.15 -20.48
C PRO A 188 6.02 -17.57 -19.13
N ILE A 189 6.73 -17.20 -18.07
CA ILE A 189 6.26 -17.36 -16.71
C ILE A 189 5.57 -16.08 -16.29
N ILE A 190 4.31 -16.19 -15.87
CA ILE A 190 3.50 -15.12 -15.29
C ILE A 190 3.63 -15.16 -13.78
N SER A 191 3.91 -14.03 -13.18
CA SER A 191 3.94 -13.83 -11.71
C SER A 191 3.54 -12.42 -11.36
N ASN A 192 3.07 -12.20 -10.15
CA ASN A 192 2.90 -10.87 -9.60
C ASN A 192 3.87 -10.61 -8.45
N GLU A 193 3.93 -9.40 -7.95
CA GLU A 193 4.84 -9.03 -6.86
C GLU A 193 4.46 -9.60 -5.50
N TYR A 194 3.21 -10.02 -5.35
CA TYR A 194 2.67 -10.61 -4.12
C TYR A 194 3.14 -12.06 -3.88
N VAL A 195 3.77 -12.67 -4.90
CA VAL A 195 4.38 -14.02 -4.83
C VAL A 195 5.78 -13.99 -4.23
N TRP A 196 6.36 -12.82 -4.01
CA TRP A 196 7.76 -12.71 -3.58
C TRP A 196 8.10 -13.48 -2.30
N GLY A 197 7.11 -13.78 -1.47
CA GLY A 197 7.27 -14.62 -0.30
C GLY A 197 7.69 -16.06 -0.60
N ALA A 198 7.19 -16.65 -1.66
CA ALA A 198 7.44 -18.06 -2.02
C ALA A 198 8.56 -18.26 -3.07
N ASN A 199 9.12 -17.19 -3.65
CA ASN A 199 9.96 -17.29 -4.85
C ASN A 199 11.45 -17.17 -4.58
N HIS A 200 11.97 -17.91 -3.62
CA HIS A 200 13.42 -18.13 -3.46
C HIS A 200 14.13 -18.45 -4.78
N ALA A 201 13.48 -19.19 -5.68
CA ALA A 201 14.10 -19.62 -6.94
C ALA A 201 14.40 -18.47 -7.92
N LYS A 202 13.55 -17.44 -8.00
CA LYS A 202 13.77 -16.29 -8.90
C LYS A 202 14.75 -15.28 -8.31
N ILE A 203 14.61 -14.99 -7.02
CA ILE A 203 15.58 -14.20 -6.28
C ILE A 203 16.94 -14.92 -6.32
N ALA A 204 16.95 -16.22 -6.05
CA ALA A 204 18.16 -17.03 -6.13
C ALA A 204 18.78 -17.03 -7.54
N SER A 205 17.99 -17.04 -8.60
CA SER A 205 18.50 -16.96 -9.99
C SER A 205 19.11 -15.59 -10.30
N ALA A 206 18.45 -14.50 -9.89
CA ALA A 206 18.96 -13.16 -10.07
C ALA A 206 20.23 -12.92 -9.24
N ILE A 207 20.24 -13.38 -7.99
CA ILE A 207 21.41 -13.32 -7.10
C ILE A 207 22.48 -14.30 -7.57
N GLY A 208 22.08 -15.45 -8.11
CA GLY A 208 23.00 -16.45 -8.68
C GLY A 208 23.92 -15.88 -9.79
N ALA A 209 23.42 -14.90 -10.53
CA ALA A 209 24.18 -14.22 -11.58
C ALA A 209 25.19 -13.18 -11.07
N LEU A 210 25.12 -12.78 -9.80
CA LEU A 210 26.09 -11.85 -9.19
C LEU A 210 27.40 -12.56 -8.84
N ASP A 211 28.51 -11.81 -8.88
CA ASP A 211 29.79 -12.29 -8.32
C ASP A 211 29.73 -12.43 -6.78
N LEU A 212 30.71 -13.14 -6.20
CA LEU A 212 30.73 -13.41 -4.76
C LEU A 212 30.79 -12.16 -3.88
N GLY A 213 31.55 -11.13 -4.32
CA GLY A 213 31.64 -9.87 -3.58
C GLY A 213 30.31 -9.13 -3.55
N LYS A 214 29.62 -9.05 -4.67
CA LYS A 214 28.29 -8.43 -4.79
C LYS A 214 27.23 -9.21 -4.00
N LYS A 215 27.29 -10.54 -4.02
CA LYS A 215 26.40 -11.38 -3.18
C LYS A 215 26.57 -11.11 -1.70
N GLN A 216 27.82 -10.98 -1.24
CA GLN A 216 28.10 -10.69 0.17
C GLN A 216 27.61 -9.30 0.54
N SER A 217 27.91 -8.28 -0.25
CA SER A 217 27.43 -6.91 -0.03
C SER A 217 25.90 -6.84 0.06
N LEU A 218 25.20 -7.51 -0.84
CA LEU A 218 23.73 -7.58 -0.81
C LEU A 218 23.22 -8.25 0.47
N ARG A 219 23.83 -9.36 0.87
CA ARG A 219 23.48 -10.07 2.11
C ARG A 219 23.67 -9.19 3.35
N ASP A 220 24.81 -8.49 3.43
CA ASP A 220 25.13 -7.63 4.56
C ASP A 220 24.13 -6.47 4.68
N VAL A 221 23.74 -5.86 3.56
CA VAL A 221 22.73 -4.81 3.50
C VAL A 221 21.34 -5.33 3.92
N VAL A 222 20.91 -6.47 3.41
CA VAL A 222 19.63 -7.06 3.80
C VAL A 222 19.60 -7.37 5.27
N ASN A 223 20.67 -7.98 5.83
CA ASN A 223 20.79 -8.28 7.26
C ASN A 223 20.75 -7.00 8.11
N MET A 224 21.41 -5.92 7.67
CA MET A 224 21.38 -4.64 8.35
C MET A 224 19.96 -4.07 8.41
N ILE A 225 19.25 -4.08 7.28
CA ILE A 225 17.86 -3.60 7.22
C ILE A 225 16.94 -4.47 8.07
N GLN A 226 17.12 -5.79 8.07
CA GLN A 226 16.37 -6.71 8.93
C GLN A 226 16.58 -6.42 10.41
N SER A 227 17.80 -6.11 10.81
CA SER A 227 18.12 -5.74 12.20
C SER A 227 17.61 -4.34 12.58
N THR A 228 17.41 -3.46 11.59
CA THR A 228 17.02 -2.07 11.81
C THR A 228 15.98 -1.65 10.78
N GLN A 229 14.75 -2.13 10.94
CA GLN A 229 13.63 -1.77 10.06
C GLN A 229 13.39 -0.25 10.04
N GLY A 230 13.21 0.30 8.85
CA GLY A 230 13.11 1.74 8.66
C GLY A 230 14.45 2.46 8.75
N LEU A 231 15.55 1.79 8.39
CA LEU A 231 16.86 2.44 8.31
C LEU A 231 16.81 3.59 7.30
N PRO A 232 17.33 4.80 7.66
CA PRO A 232 17.49 5.87 6.67
C PRO A 232 18.40 5.42 5.53
N LEU A 233 18.02 5.72 4.30
CA LEU A 233 18.83 5.36 3.13
C LEU A 233 20.22 6.02 3.17
N ASP A 234 20.30 7.22 3.76
CA ASP A 234 21.55 7.98 3.93
C ASP A 234 22.53 7.28 4.92
N ASP A 235 22.04 6.43 5.81
CA ASP A 235 22.85 5.71 6.81
C ASP A 235 23.27 4.32 6.31
N MET A 236 22.91 3.96 5.08
CA MET A 236 23.36 2.71 4.47
C MET A 236 24.84 2.78 4.07
N PRO A 237 25.59 1.67 4.20
CA PRO A 237 26.95 1.60 3.68
C PRO A 237 26.97 1.84 2.16
N GLU A 238 28.09 2.31 1.63
CA GLU A 238 28.29 2.40 0.20
C GLU A 238 28.06 1.03 -0.46
N ILE A 239 27.01 0.94 -1.24
CA ILE A 239 26.65 -0.23 -2.05
C ILE A 239 26.62 0.18 -3.50
N ASP A 240 27.02 -0.72 -4.38
CA ASP A 240 26.91 -0.54 -5.81
C ASP A 240 25.44 -0.19 -6.18
N SER A 241 25.24 0.90 -6.92
CA SER A 241 23.93 1.39 -7.32
C SER A 241 23.12 0.33 -8.09
N ASP A 242 23.80 -0.53 -8.86
CA ASP A 242 23.14 -1.58 -9.61
C ASP A 242 22.61 -2.69 -8.70
N ILE A 243 23.33 -3.00 -7.62
CA ILE A 243 22.89 -3.97 -6.62
C ILE A 243 21.71 -3.39 -5.81
N LEU A 244 21.78 -2.14 -5.41
CA LEU A 244 20.69 -1.46 -4.71
C LEU A 244 19.44 -1.41 -5.59
N LEU A 245 19.60 -1.05 -6.85
CA LEU A 245 18.52 -1.03 -7.83
C LEU A 245 17.93 -2.43 -8.06
N LEU A 246 18.77 -3.46 -8.16
CA LEU A 246 18.32 -4.85 -8.26
C LEU A 246 17.51 -5.24 -7.03
N ALA A 247 18.01 -4.96 -5.83
CA ALA A 247 17.32 -5.28 -4.58
C ALA A 247 15.98 -4.56 -4.45
N GLN A 248 15.89 -3.30 -4.90
CA GLN A 248 14.64 -2.56 -4.94
C GLN A 248 13.66 -3.09 -6.00
N LYS A 249 14.15 -3.38 -7.22
CA LYS A 249 13.31 -3.94 -8.29
C LYS A 249 12.82 -5.35 -7.99
N THR A 250 13.60 -6.14 -7.26
CA THR A 250 13.21 -7.48 -6.83
C THR A 250 12.34 -7.47 -5.58
N GLY A 251 12.14 -6.33 -4.95
CA GLY A 251 11.35 -6.21 -3.74
C GLY A 251 12.07 -6.71 -2.47
N MET A 252 13.34 -7.03 -2.52
CA MET A 252 14.14 -7.40 -1.32
C MET A 252 14.31 -6.22 -0.37
N ILE A 253 14.38 -5.02 -0.92
CA ILE A 253 14.47 -3.76 -0.21
C ILE A 253 13.30 -2.87 -0.64
N LEU A 254 12.57 -2.36 0.34
CA LEU A 254 11.35 -1.57 0.14
C LEU A 254 11.59 -0.14 0.62
N PRO A 255 11.91 0.80 -0.28
CA PRO A 255 12.08 2.19 0.10
C PRO A 255 10.74 2.85 0.39
N THR A 256 10.72 3.67 1.44
CA THR A 256 9.56 4.46 1.87
C THR A 256 10.02 5.89 2.07
N ARG A 257 9.40 6.84 1.39
CA ARG A 257 9.73 8.26 1.47
C ARG A 257 8.86 9.00 2.46
N ILE A 258 9.47 9.78 3.34
CA ILE A 258 8.79 10.71 4.24
C ILE A 258 9.12 12.14 3.81
N ILE A 259 8.07 12.94 3.69
CA ILE A 259 8.18 14.39 3.45
C ILE A 259 7.52 15.10 4.62
N SER A 260 8.31 15.84 5.41
CA SER A 260 7.78 16.62 6.52
C SER A 260 7.07 17.87 6.01
N ALA A 261 6.22 18.47 6.85
CA ALA A 261 5.60 19.77 6.54
C ALA A 261 6.63 20.91 6.37
N ARG A 262 7.87 20.68 6.79
CA ARG A 262 9.01 21.60 6.60
C ARG A 262 9.72 21.42 5.26
N GLY A 263 9.25 20.51 4.38
CA GLY A 263 9.84 20.22 3.09
C GLY A 263 11.10 19.34 3.14
N ILE A 264 11.40 18.71 4.27
CA ILE A 264 12.52 17.76 4.38
C ILE A 264 12.07 16.42 3.85
N GLU A 265 12.74 15.91 2.81
CA GLU A 265 12.48 14.60 2.21
C GLU A 265 13.56 13.63 2.64
N LYS A 266 13.16 12.43 3.08
CA LYS A 266 14.06 11.34 3.45
C LYS A 266 13.48 9.99 3.09
N ASP A 267 14.33 9.12 2.58
CA ASP A 267 13.99 7.75 2.24
C ASP A 267 14.43 6.79 3.37
N PHE A 268 13.53 5.87 3.71
CA PHE A 268 13.73 4.84 4.71
C PHE A 268 13.54 3.49 4.04
N VAL A 269 14.35 2.51 4.41
CA VAL A 269 14.32 1.19 3.79
C VAL A 269 13.81 0.13 4.77
N PHE A 270 13.04 -0.80 4.22
CA PHE A 270 12.52 -1.96 4.92
C PHE A 270 12.92 -3.21 4.14
N SER A 271 13.09 -4.33 4.83
CA SER A 271 13.27 -5.61 4.16
C SER A 271 11.92 -6.21 3.76
N ALA A 272 11.94 -7.10 2.79
CA ALA A 272 10.75 -7.84 2.37
C ALA A 272 10.19 -8.77 3.45
N ASP A 273 10.98 -9.10 4.46
CA ASP A 273 10.60 -10.00 5.57
C ASP A 273 9.64 -9.39 6.60
N ILE A 274 9.13 -8.17 6.35
CA ILE A 274 8.05 -7.64 7.16
C ILE A 274 6.78 -8.38 6.75
N GLU A 275 6.66 -9.60 7.25
CA GLU A 275 5.51 -10.45 6.97
C GLU A 275 4.32 -10.16 7.87
N SER A 276 3.14 -10.21 7.27
CA SER A 276 1.97 -10.61 8.02
C SER A 276 1.55 -12.02 7.61
N LYS A 277 1.44 -12.91 8.58
CA LYS A 277 0.76 -14.21 8.43
C LYS A 277 -0.76 -14.06 8.28
N LEU A 278 -1.24 -12.83 8.22
CA LEU A 278 -2.64 -12.51 8.16
C LEU A 278 -3.00 -12.33 6.70
N GLU A 279 -3.56 -13.37 6.10
CA GLU A 279 -4.23 -13.25 4.80
C GLU A 279 -5.12 -12.01 4.81
N TYR A 280 -4.99 -11.16 3.78
CA TYR A 280 -5.81 -9.95 3.59
C TYR A 280 -5.69 -8.82 4.66
N GLN A 281 -4.78 -8.88 5.63
CA GLN A 281 -4.56 -7.79 6.59
C GLN A 281 -3.31 -6.95 6.30
N ASN A 282 -2.79 -7.00 5.10
CA ASN A 282 -1.57 -6.29 4.69
C ASN A 282 -1.69 -4.76 4.77
N ASP A 283 -2.91 -4.22 4.81
CA ASP A 283 -3.16 -2.78 4.94
C ASP A 283 -2.57 -2.18 6.24
N ILE A 284 -2.50 -2.97 7.31
CA ILE A 284 -1.85 -2.57 8.56
C ILE A 284 -0.35 -2.35 8.37
N LEU A 285 0.32 -3.14 7.52
CA LEU A 285 1.77 -3.06 7.35
C LEU A 285 2.24 -1.73 6.77
N ASP A 286 1.44 -1.12 5.93
CA ASP A 286 1.75 0.18 5.38
C ASP A 286 1.72 1.27 6.42
N ASP A 287 0.68 1.24 7.23
CA ASP A 287 0.54 2.13 8.36
C ASP A 287 1.66 1.87 9.38
N VAL A 288 2.06 0.62 9.57
CA VAL A 288 3.20 0.24 10.42
C VAL A 288 4.52 0.78 9.86
N LYS A 289 4.77 0.61 8.56
CA LYS A 289 5.99 1.16 7.93
C LYS A 289 6.00 2.68 7.98
N LEU A 290 4.85 3.32 7.73
CA LEU A 290 4.72 4.77 7.83
C LEU A 290 5.00 5.25 9.26
N LEU A 291 4.45 4.57 10.27
CA LEU A 291 4.69 4.89 11.67
C LEU A 291 6.17 4.71 12.02
N LEU A 292 6.79 3.60 11.62
CA LEU A 292 8.21 3.33 11.86
C LEU A 292 9.11 4.36 11.16
N ALA A 293 8.86 4.64 9.88
CA ALA A 293 9.62 5.65 9.13
C ALA A 293 9.48 7.04 9.76
N SER A 294 8.29 7.43 10.20
CA SER A 294 8.06 8.70 10.88
C SER A 294 8.78 8.79 12.23
N ILE A 295 8.82 7.70 12.99
CA ILE A 295 9.57 7.64 14.25
C ILE A 295 11.08 7.72 14.00
N ARG A 296 11.59 7.02 12.97
CA ARG A 296 13.00 7.12 12.54
C ARG A 296 13.32 8.52 12.02
N PHE A 297 12.39 9.17 11.33
CA PHE A 297 12.54 10.58 10.97
C PHE A 297 12.68 11.45 12.23
N GLY A 298 11.82 11.24 13.23
CA GLY A 298 11.90 11.92 14.52
C GLY A 298 13.20 11.66 15.29
N GLN A 299 13.79 10.48 15.11
CA GLN A 299 15.08 10.11 15.70
C GLN A 299 16.25 10.83 15.03
N ASN A 300 16.25 10.94 13.69
CA ASN A 300 17.44 11.34 12.94
C ASN A 300 17.37 12.79 12.43
N TYR A 301 16.19 13.30 12.06
CA TYR A 301 16.04 14.53 11.32
C TYR A 301 15.20 15.62 12.01
N THR A 302 14.55 15.33 13.14
CA THR A 302 13.84 16.38 13.91
C THR A 302 14.82 17.36 14.51
N ASN A 303 14.54 18.65 14.35
CA ASN A 303 15.27 19.71 15.04
C ASN A 303 14.85 19.74 16.51
N PHE A 304 15.81 19.87 17.41
CA PHE A 304 15.61 19.89 18.86
C PHE A 304 14.87 18.65 19.40
N SER A 305 15.33 18.12 20.52
CA SER A 305 14.71 16.99 21.24
C SER A 305 14.29 15.80 20.34
N ARG A 306 15.29 15.21 19.68
CA ARG A 306 15.12 13.99 18.89
C ARG A 306 14.58 12.83 19.72
N ILE A 307 13.88 11.90 19.09
CA ILE A 307 13.52 10.64 19.73
C ILE A 307 14.82 9.87 20.02
N SER A 308 15.14 9.70 21.30
CA SER A 308 16.34 8.98 21.72
C SER A 308 16.16 7.46 21.66
N ASP A 309 14.94 6.99 21.92
CA ASP A 309 14.61 5.57 21.98
C ASP A 309 13.24 5.33 21.33
N PRO A 310 13.21 4.84 20.08
CA PRO A 310 11.97 4.55 19.36
C PRO A 310 11.06 3.54 20.06
N LYS A 311 11.64 2.54 20.74
CA LYS A 311 10.85 1.54 21.48
C LYS A 311 10.11 2.17 22.65
N LYS A 312 10.82 2.98 23.47
CA LYS A 312 10.20 3.69 24.60
C LYS A 312 9.18 4.71 24.12
N PHE A 313 9.40 5.35 22.99
CA PHE A 313 8.45 6.29 22.40
C PHE A 313 7.14 5.58 22.03
N LEU A 314 7.23 4.45 21.30
CA LEU A 314 6.05 3.65 20.94
C LEU A 314 5.36 3.09 22.16
N GLN A 315 6.10 2.58 23.14
CA GLN A 315 5.52 2.07 24.38
C GLN A 315 4.74 3.18 25.13
N ALA A 316 5.31 4.37 25.22
CA ALA A 316 4.64 5.50 25.86
C ALA A 316 3.38 5.93 25.08
N LEU A 317 3.43 5.89 23.75
CA LEU A 317 2.29 6.21 22.90
C LEU A 317 1.15 5.20 23.07
N ILE A 318 1.47 3.91 23.23
CA ILE A 318 0.49 2.83 23.47
C ILE A 318 -0.10 2.91 24.89
N ASP A 319 0.76 3.09 25.89
CA ASP A 319 0.35 3.01 27.31
C ASP A 319 -0.43 4.23 27.78
N ARG A 320 -0.08 5.41 27.25
CA ARG A 320 -0.65 6.69 27.67
C ARG A 320 -1.66 7.25 26.67
N ASP A 321 -1.84 6.61 25.52
CA ASP A 321 -2.60 7.08 24.36
C ASP A 321 -2.09 8.40 23.76
N TYR A 322 -1.07 9.03 24.32
CA TYR A 322 -0.47 10.25 23.77
C TYR A 322 1.00 10.40 24.15
N VAL A 323 1.74 11.15 23.32
CA VAL A 323 3.11 11.61 23.57
C VAL A 323 3.25 13.10 23.25
N GLY A 324 4.07 13.79 24.00
CA GLY A 324 4.29 15.25 23.90
C GLY A 324 4.03 15.92 25.26
N PRO A 325 3.97 17.28 25.31
CA PRO A 325 3.95 18.22 24.19
C PRO A 325 5.33 18.47 23.54
N HIS A 326 5.35 18.55 22.22
CA HIS A 326 6.52 18.89 21.43
C HIS A 326 6.13 19.57 20.11
N SER A 327 6.83 20.65 19.69
CA SER A 327 6.50 21.39 18.47
C SER A 327 6.58 20.53 17.19
N ALA A 328 7.52 19.58 17.12
CA ALA A 328 7.65 18.66 15.99
C ALA A 328 6.40 17.80 15.77
N ASN A 329 5.58 17.58 16.80
CA ASN A 329 4.35 16.79 16.67
C ASN A 329 3.37 17.39 15.65
N ALA A 330 3.38 18.70 15.47
CA ALA A 330 2.53 19.38 14.49
C ALA A 330 3.15 19.47 13.09
N THR A 331 4.45 19.20 12.93
CA THR A 331 5.17 19.42 11.65
C THR A 331 5.74 18.16 11.04
N ASP A 332 6.27 17.25 11.86
CA ASP A 332 7.03 16.10 11.38
C ASP A 332 6.17 14.84 11.22
N TYR A 333 4.99 14.80 11.89
CA TYR A 333 4.09 13.63 11.91
C TYR A 333 2.75 13.88 11.20
N THR A 334 2.68 14.88 10.35
CA THR A 334 1.45 15.24 9.60
C THR A 334 0.94 14.10 8.71
N LEU A 335 1.83 13.22 8.22
CA LEU A 335 1.45 12.05 7.45
C LEU A 335 0.70 11.03 8.29
N LEU A 336 1.13 10.81 9.54
CA LEU A 336 0.44 9.91 10.47
C LEU A 336 -0.96 10.42 10.80
N GLU A 337 -1.11 11.75 10.94
CA GLU A 337 -2.40 12.38 11.18
C GLU A 337 -3.31 12.25 9.96
N LYS A 338 -2.80 12.50 8.76
CA LYS A 338 -3.55 12.36 7.51
C LYS A 338 -4.03 10.92 7.29
N ARG A 339 -3.26 9.93 7.73
CA ARG A 339 -3.60 8.49 7.66
C ARG A 339 -4.49 8.02 8.80
N GLY A 340 -4.83 8.90 9.74
CA GLY A 340 -5.65 8.54 10.90
C GLY A 340 -4.95 7.62 11.90
N ILE A 341 -3.61 7.48 11.83
CA ILE A 341 -2.85 6.68 12.80
C ILE A 341 -2.74 7.41 14.13
N VAL A 342 -2.52 8.71 14.07
CA VAL A 342 -2.51 9.62 15.22
C VAL A 342 -3.36 10.84 14.93
N LYS A 343 -3.74 11.56 15.99
CA LYS A 343 -4.33 12.89 15.94
C LYS A 343 -3.42 13.86 16.65
N VAL A 344 -3.21 15.05 16.09
CA VAL A 344 -2.48 16.13 16.74
C VAL A 344 -3.44 16.99 17.54
N GLU A 345 -3.25 17.02 18.87
CA GLU A 345 -4.07 17.80 19.79
C GLU A 345 -3.19 18.65 20.70
N THR A 346 -3.63 19.86 21.02
CA THR A 346 -2.96 20.66 22.06
C THR A 346 -3.32 20.13 23.42
N HIS A 347 -2.33 19.72 24.18
CA HIS A 347 -2.51 19.21 25.54
C HIS A 347 -1.54 19.87 26.51
N THR A 348 -1.98 20.00 27.77
CA THR A 348 -1.14 20.51 28.88
C THR A 348 -0.71 19.32 29.73
N THR A 349 0.61 19.11 29.83
CA THR A 349 1.19 18.10 30.72
C THR A 349 1.81 18.78 31.93
N TYR A 350 1.63 18.18 33.09
CA TYR A 350 2.23 18.62 34.33
C TYR A 350 3.37 17.68 34.72
N ASN A 351 4.55 18.25 34.95
CA ASN A 351 5.69 17.50 35.47
C ASN A 351 5.72 17.64 37.00
N SER A 352 5.37 16.58 37.70
CA SER A 352 5.32 16.56 39.17
C SER A 352 6.69 16.73 39.83
N TYR A 353 7.80 16.40 39.13
CA TYR A 353 9.15 16.56 39.64
C TYR A 353 9.64 18.02 39.61
N THR A 354 9.27 18.75 38.57
CA THR A 354 9.72 20.13 38.39
C THR A 354 8.66 21.16 38.77
N GLY A 355 7.41 20.73 39.05
CA GLY A 355 6.29 21.62 39.34
C GLY A 355 5.86 22.47 38.12
N THR A 356 6.34 22.13 36.89
CA THR A 356 6.10 22.94 35.67
C THR A 356 5.05 22.32 34.78
N SER A 357 4.20 23.15 34.19
CA SER A 357 3.26 22.77 33.15
C SER A 357 3.81 23.14 31.76
N ARG A 358 3.63 22.28 30.79
CA ARG A 358 3.92 22.55 29.39
C ARG A 358 2.69 22.32 28.54
N THR A 359 2.33 23.31 27.72
CA THR A 359 1.21 23.22 26.77
C THR A 359 1.75 23.23 25.36
N GLY A 360 1.27 22.34 24.51
CA GLY A 360 1.67 22.28 23.12
C GLY A 360 1.11 21.06 22.38
N PRO A 361 1.50 20.87 21.12
CA PRO A 361 1.04 19.77 20.29
C PRO A 361 1.48 18.41 20.85
N CYS A 362 0.53 17.50 21.01
CA CYS A 362 0.74 16.10 21.38
C CYS A 362 0.23 15.20 20.28
N LEU A 363 0.86 14.06 20.09
CA LEU A 363 0.34 12.98 19.24
C LEU A 363 -0.57 12.10 20.10
N ARG A 364 -1.83 11.99 19.72
CA ARG A 364 -2.78 11.06 20.33
C ARG A 364 -2.96 9.85 19.42
N LEU A 365 -2.76 8.66 19.95
CA LEU A 365 -2.89 7.41 19.21
C LEU A 365 -4.35 7.13 18.84
N GLN A 366 -4.60 6.84 17.56
CA GLN A 366 -5.90 6.41 17.04
C GLN A 366 -5.89 4.90 16.70
N ARG A 367 -4.77 4.41 16.17
CA ARG A 367 -4.62 3.05 15.69
C ARG A 367 -3.65 2.26 16.59
N LYS A 368 -4.21 1.64 17.65
CA LYS A 368 -3.41 0.81 18.60
C LYS A 368 -2.86 -0.46 17.98
N ASP A 369 -3.56 -1.04 17.02
CA ASP A 369 -3.14 -2.20 16.23
C ASP A 369 -1.82 -1.92 15.51
N VAL A 370 -1.75 -0.81 14.77
CA VAL A 370 -0.57 -0.34 14.06
C VAL A 370 0.61 -0.12 15.01
N ALA A 371 0.36 0.58 16.13
CA ALA A 371 1.43 0.89 17.09
C ALA A 371 1.98 -0.36 17.80
N LYS A 372 1.12 -1.32 18.14
CA LYS A 372 1.54 -2.60 18.74
C LYS A 372 2.38 -3.43 17.77
N THR A 373 1.96 -3.52 16.50
CA THR A 373 2.73 -4.22 15.46
C THR A 373 4.07 -3.54 15.23
N ALA A 374 4.11 -2.21 15.14
CA ALA A 374 5.35 -1.45 15.03
C ALA A 374 6.30 -1.70 16.23
N LEU A 375 5.76 -1.74 17.44
CA LEU A 375 6.53 -2.04 18.65
C LEU A 375 7.12 -3.45 18.61
N THR A 376 6.37 -4.44 18.15
CA THR A 376 6.83 -5.84 17.99
C THR A 376 8.01 -5.90 17.02
N LEU A 377 7.93 -5.21 15.89
CA LEU A 377 8.99 -5.17 14.88
C LEU A 377 10.29 -4.50 15.40
N ILE A 378 10.16 -3.42 16.19
CA ILE A 378 11.34 -2.78 16.79
C ILE A 378 11.92 -3.61 17.95
N ALA A 379 11.06 -4.26 18.74
CA ALA A 379 11.51 -5.01 19.91
C ALA A 379 12.18 -6.33 19.56
N ASN A 380 11.76 -6.96 18.47
CA ASN A 380 12.23 -8.27 18.02
C ASN A 380 12.58 -8.24 16.51
N PRO A 381 13.67 -7.56 16.12
CA PRO A 381 14.05 -7.48 14.71
C PRO A 381 14.33 -8.85 14.07
N VAL A 382 14.68 -9.86 14.87
CA VAL A 382 14.94 -11.25 14.43
C VAL A 382 13.66 -12.11 14.41
N TYR A 383 12.53 -11.60 14.90
CA TYR A 383 11.27 -12.36 14.98
C TYR A 383 10.74 -12.78 13.60
N THR A 384 11.04 -12.00 12.57
CA THR A 384 10.67 -12.29 11.17
C THR A 384 11.42 -13.48 10.58
N ILE A 385 12.56 -13.88 11.12
CA ILE A 385 13.47 -14.91 10.53
C ILE A 385 13.18 -16.32 11.06
N LYS A 386 12.49 -16.47 12.18
CA LYS A 386 12.32 -17.77 12.85
C LYS A 386 11.21 -18.66 12.35
N ASN A 387 10.38 -18.19 11.44
CA ASN A 387 9.36 -19.04 10.84
C ASN A 387 9.77 -19.36 9.42
N ASP A 388 10.32 -20.58 9.31
CA ASP A 388 10.74 -21.23 8.08
C ASP A 388 9.79 -20.98 6.90
N THR A 389 10.40 -20.65 5.78
CA THR A 389 10.01 -20.96 4.41
C THR A 389 8.97 -20.11 3.69
N GLU A 390 8.34 -19.12 4.27
CA GLU A 390 7.48 -18.25 3.49
C GLU A 390 7.89 -16.77 3.66
N PHE A 391 8.56 -16.23 2.68
CA PHE A 391 8.67 -14.78 2.54
C PHE A 391 7.29 -14.25 2.16
N GLY A 392 6.59 -13.66 3.09
CA GLY A 392 5.33 -13.00 2.82
C GLY A 392 5.49 -11.88 1.81
N SER A 393 4.55 -11.75 0.95
CA SER A 393 4.47 -10.61 0.08
C SER A 393 4.31 -9.36 0.94
N VAL A 394 5.34 -8.56 0.95
CA VAL A 394 5.22 -7.23 1.50
C VAL A 394 4.44 -6.43 0.51
N ASP A 395 3.20 -6.23 0.85
CA ASP A 395 2.37 -5.57 -0.06
C ASP A 395 1.57 -4.45 0.52
N ALA A 396 1.31 -3.65 -0.39
CA ALA A 396 0.18 -2.86 -0.52
C ALA A 396 0.16 -1.56 0.26
N MET A 397 0.85 -0.63 -0.23
CA MET A 397 0.89 0.69 0.37
C MET A 397 -0.21 1.59 -0.16
N LEU A 398 -1.09 1.98 0.72
CA LEU A 398 -1.97 3.11 0.51
C LEU A 398 -1.14 4.39 0.50
N THR A 399 -1.10 5.05 -0.62
CA THR A 399 -0.23 6.20 -0.78
C THR A 399 -0.93 7.47 -0.39
N ALA A 400 -0.32 8.17 0.50
CA ALA A 400 -0.58 9.57 0.68
C ALA A 400 0.17 10.41 -0.37
N SER A 401 -0.29 11.61 -0.67
CA SER A 401 0.38 12.48 -1.65
C SER A 401 1.87 12.76 -1.34
N ASN A 402 2.29 12.54 -0.10
CA ASN A 402 3.65 12.76 0.37
C ASN A 402 4.29 11.47 0.92
N PHE A 403 3.69 10.33 0.63
CA PHE A 403 4.17 9.01 1.00
C PHE A 403 4.21 8.16 -0.26
N VAL A 404 5.40 7.80 -0.67
CA VAL A 404 5.61 6.97 -1.86
C VAL A 404 5.77 5.54 -1.40
N SER A 405 4.85 4.68 -1.82
CA SER A 405 4.92 3.27 -1.51
C SER A 405 6.11 2.58 -2.18
N PRO A 406 6.59 1.45 -1.67
CA PRO A 406 7.56 0.63 -2.37
C PRO A 406 7.11 0.24 -3.78
N GLU A 407 5.84 -0.07 -3.95
CA GLU A 407 5.25 -0.36 -5.26
C GLU A 407 5.31 0.83 -6.19
N GLU A 408 4.87 2.01 -5.76
CA GLU A 408 4.99 3.22 -6.55
C GLU A 408 6.45 3.53 -6.88
N THR A 409 7.37 3.27 -5.95
CA THR A 409 8.78 3.44 -6.20
C THR A 409 9.27 2.45 -7.27
N ARG A 410 8.86 1.19 -7.21
CA ARG A 410 9.18 0.18 -8.23
C ARG A 410 8.56 0.52 -9.58
N ILE A 411 7.32 1.00 -9.60
CA ILE A 411 6.66 1.47 -10.82
C ILE A 411 7.39 2.67 -11.40
N LYS A 412 7.80 3.63 -10.58
CA LYS A 412 8.55 4.82 -11.01
C LYS A 412 9.98 4.52 -11.45
N LEU A 413 10.66 3.58 -10.78
CA LEU A 413 11.99 3.09 -11.17
C LEU A 413 11.92 2.22 -12.44
N GLY A 414 10.78 1.62 -12.71
CA GLY A 414 10.51 1.00 -13.99
C GLY A 414 10.37 2.09 -15.06
N VAL A 415 10.93 1.87 -16.21
CA VAL A 415 10.73 2.70 -17.42
C VAL A 415 9.24 2.98 -17.58
N SER A 416 8.87 4.16 -18.10
CA SER A 416 7.51 4.51 -18.51
C SER A 416 6.75 3.32 -19.09
N PRO A 417 5.46 3.15 -18.81
CA PRO A 417 4.70 2.03 -19.32
C PRO A 417 4.94 1.92 -20.82
N ARG A 418 5.50 0.78 -21.23
CA ARG A 418 5.65 0.51 -22.67
C ARG A 418 4.33 -0.06 -23.14
N PRO A 419 3.79 0.45 -24.23
CA PRO A 419 2.63 -0.15 -24.84
C PRO A 419 2.86 -1.65 -25.04
N VAL A 420 1.91 -2.46 -24.66
CA VAL A 420 1.90 -3.88 -24.98
C VAL A 420 1.15 -4.01 -26.30
N GLN A 421 1.72 -4.68 -27.27
CA GLN A 421 1.20 -4.72 -28.64
C GLN A 421 -0.27 -5.14 -28.70
N GLU A 422 -0.65 -6.15 -27.90
CA GLU A 422 -2.02 -6.65 -27.85
C GLU A 422 -3.02 -5.60 -27.31
N ALA A 423 -2.60 -4.78 -26.34
CA ALA A 423 -3.44 -3.71 -25.80
C ALA A 423 -3.59 -2.55 -26.80
N GLU A 424 -2.52 -2.23 -27.54
CA GLU A 424 -2.56 -1.22 -28.59
C GLU A 424 -3.39 -1.69 -29.81
N GLU A 425 -3.32 -2.96 -30.16
CA GLU A 425 -4.16 -3.55 -31.20
C GLU A 425 -5.64 -3.51 -30.81
N TYR A 426 -5.96 -3.84 -29.55
CA TYR A 426 -7.32 -3.75 -29.03
C TYR A 426 -7.85 -2.30 -29.10
N LEU A 427 -7.07 -1.34 -28.56
CA LEU A 427 -7.47 0.06 -28.62
C LEU A 427 -7.70 0.52 -30.07
N SER A 428 -6.83 0.10 -31.00
CA SER A 428 -6.99 0.43 -32.41
C SER A 428 -8.30 -0.11 -32.99
N LYS A 429 -8.71 -1.32 -32.59
CA LYS A 429 -10.00 -1.92 -33.01
C LYS A 429 -11.20 -1.17 -32.42
N VAL A 430 -11.12 -0.78 -31.13
CA VAL A 430 -12.15 0.05 -30.48
C VAL A 430 -12.31 1.40 -31.20
N LEU A 431 -11.19 2.09 -31.46
CA LEU A 431 -11.20 3.39 -32.11
C LEU A 431 -11.70 3.36 -33.59
N ARG A 432 -11.66 2.18 -34.20
CA ARG A 432 -12.14 1.97 -35.58
C ARG A 432 -13.55 1.38 -35.66
N ASP A 433 -14.23 1.24 -34.52
CA ASP A 433 -15.55 0.57 -34.41
C ASP A 433 -15.52 -0.87 -34.98
N GLU A 434 -14.38 -1.57 -34.89
CA GLU A 434 -14.21 -2.92 -35.39
C GLU A 434 -14.62 -4.01 -34.38
N LEU A 435 -14.84 -3.61 -33.10
CA LEU A 435 -15.40 -4.45 -32.04
C LEU A 435 -16.87 -4.07 -31.88
N VAL A 436 -17.78 -4.93 -32.30
CA VAL A 436 -19.22 -4.81 -32.10
C VAL A 436 -19.67 -5.83 -31.05
#